data_482889840faa9a4972ed2ba28f067b36
#
_entry.id   482889840faa9a4972ed2ba28f067b36
#
_cell.length_a   1.000
_cell.length_b   1.000
_cell.length_c   1.000
_cell.angle_alpha   90.00
_cell.angle_beta   90.00
_cell.angle_gamma   90.00
#
_symmetry.space_group_name_H-M   'P 1'
#
loop_
_entity.id
_entity.type
_entity.pdbx_description
1 polymer ?
#
loop_
_entity_poly.entity_id
_entity_poly.type
_entity_poly.pdbx_seq_one_letter_code
_entity_poly.pdbx_strand_id
1 'polypeptide(L)'
;MSTDYAALRTMGWPAARPDQLPADWTAVLQDHPDTAIGRVVEQHRSGYVVATGPDETAAVDSLPDWQKPRCPPEQRACVGDWVLLKVLDLHRPQIVAMLPRRNVIKRAAAGEHFKQQLIAANIDVVFVVVGLDLDFNARRLERYLMLVGAADRIVVLFTKADKQQVAADVFATVQQQLESQGISWHALNAKDSTAVSVMSQYLHEGITAVLVGSSGVGKSTLTNALIGEQRMRTNEVRSHDSRGKHTTTYRHLIPLGNGACLIDTPGMRELKPTGDEELGTTFDDVESLAAQCKFRDCRHVAEPGCAIRAALERGELDPARMENYRKLQGEICRAQDQQAVRLEQQAQAKVLTKPVNKRQKSKYER
;
A
#
# COMPACT_ATOMS: atom_id res chain seq x y z
N MET A 1 7.74 -28.82 -13.36
CA MET A 1 7.70 -28.88 -11.88
C MET A 1 6.26 -28.72 -11.46
N SER A 2 5.71 -29.56 -10.58
CA SER A 2 4.35 -29.36 -10.07
C SER A 2 4.39 -28.19 -9.07
N THR A 3 3.54 -27.20 -9.25
CA THR A 3 3.44 -26.07 -8.33
C THR A 3 2.89 -26.54 -7.00
N ASP A 4 3.62 -26.32 -5.92
CA ASP A 4 3.16 -26.62 -4.55
C ASP A 4 2.28 -25.45 -4.03
N TYR A 5 0.99 -25.57 -4.25
CA TYR A 5 0.03 -24.55 -3.80
C TYR A 5 -0.07 -24.45 -2.27
N ALA A 6 0.24 -25.53 -1.53
CA ALA A 6 0.25 -25.49 -0.07
C ALA A 6 1.39 -24.58 0.44
N ALA A 7 2.60 -24.72 -0.13
CA ALA A 7 3.71 -23.83 0.17
C ALA A 7 3.42 -22.37 -0.21
N LEU A 8 2.77 -22.14 -1.38
CA LEU A 8 2.39 -20.78 -1.80
C LEU A 8 1.34 -20.16 -0.86
N ARG A 9 0.44 -20.94 -0.29
CA ARG A 9 -0.56 -20.44 0.67
C ARG A 9 0.08 -19.84 1.92
N THR A 10 1.15 -20.44 2.42
CA THR A 10 1.90 -19.87 3.56
C THR A 10 2.60 -18.55 3.21
N MET A 11 2.65 -18.23 1.92
CA MET A 11 3.14 -16.96 1.39
C MET A 11 2.02 -15.99 0.96
N GLY A 12 0.77 -16.28 1.35
CA GLY A 12 -0.40 -15.45 1.03
C GLY A 12 -1.01 -15.72 -0.35
N TRP A 13 -0.82 -16.91 -0.93
CA TRP A 13 -1.52 -17.29 -2.16
C TRP A 13 -3.03 -17.43 -1.89
N PRO A 14 -3.90 -16.80 -2.70
CA PRO A 14 -5.32 -16.65 -2.34
C PRO A 14 -6.15 -17.92 -2.55
N ALA A 15 -5.66 -18.89 -3.32
CA ALA A 15 -6.43 -20.06 -3.72
C ALA A 15 -5.85 -21.37 -3.17
N ALA A 16 -6.72 -22.26 -2.71
CA ALA A 16 -6.32 -23.61 -2.32
C ALA A 16 -6.14 -24.54 -3.54
N ARG A 17 -6.79 -24.22 -4.67
CA ARG A 17 -6.78 -25.02 -5.90
C ARG A 17 -6.72 -24.09 -7.13
N PRO A 18 -6.20 -24.59 -8.26
CA PRO A 18 -6.09 -23.80 -9.50
C PRO A 18 -7.43 -23.29 -10.03
N ASP A 19 -8.52 -24.05 -9.83
CA ASP A 19 -9.88 -23.71 -10.30
C ASP A 19 -10.51 -22.54 -9.52
N GLN A 20 -9.92 -22.14 -8.40
CA GLN A 20 -10.33 -20.99 -7.58
C GLN A 20 -9.61 -19.68 -7.95
N LEU A 21 -8.70 -19.72 -8.92
CA LEU A 21 -7.94 -18.54 -9.34
C LEU A 21 -8.80 -17.60 -10.17
N PRO A 22 -8.53 -16.27 -10.10
CA PRO A 22 -9.11 -15.30 -11.03
C PRO A 22 -8.83 -15.69 -12.49
N ALA A 23 -9.78 -15.41 -13.37
CA ALA A 23 -9.66 -15.78 -14.78
C ALA A 23 -8.46 -15.14 -15.48
N ASP A 24 -8.13 -13.90 -15.12
CA ASP A 24 -6.95 -13.17 -15.62
C ASP A 24 -5.64 -13.79 -15.14
N TRP A 25 -5.58 -14.30 -13.90
CA TRP A 25 -4.42 -15.05 -13.41
C TRP A 25 -4.25 -16.37 -14.17
N THR A 26 -5.36 -17.10 -14.35
CA THR A 26 -5.37 -18.38 -15.10
C THR A 26 -4.85 -18.20 -16.51
N ALA A 27 -5.26 -17.13 -17.22
CA ALA A 27 -4.79 -16.82 -18.56
C ALA A 27 -3.27 -16.62 -18.59
N VAL A 28 -2.70 -15.81 -17.68
CA VAL A 28 -1.24 -15.58 -17.62
C VAL A 28 -0.48 -16.88 -17.29
N LEU A 29 -1.00 -17.73 -16.41
CA LEU A 29 -0.39 -19.03 -16.08
C LEU A 29 -0.41 -19.97 -17.26
N GLN A 30 -1.48 -19.99 -18.08
CA GLN A 30 -1.57 -20.81 -19.29
C GLN A 30 -0.59 -20.35 -20.39
N ASP A 31 -0.37 -19.04 -20.50
CA ASP A 31 0.60 -18.48 -21.44
C ASP A 31 2.06 -18.79 -21.07
N HIS A 32 2.32 -19.21 -19.82
CA HIS A 32 3.65 -19.49 -19.29
C HIS A 32 3.72 -20.84 -18.56
N PRO A 33 3.50 -21.99 -19.25
CA PRO A 33 3.34 -23.29 -18.60
C PRO A 33 4.59 -23.82 -17.88
N ASP A 34 5.79 -23.43 -18.33
CA ASP A 34 7.07 -23.93 -17.81
C ASP A 34 7.72 -22.95 -16.81
N THR A 35 6.93 -22.30 -15.99
CA THR A 35 7.40 -21.31 -15.02
C THR A 35 7.07 -21.72 -13.58
N ALA A 36 7.90 -21.26 -12.65
CA ALA A 36 7.60 -21.34 -11.21
C ALA A 36 6.89 -20.07 -10.75
N ILE A 37 5.89 -20.22 -9.89
CA ILE A 37 5.22 -19.09 -9.24
C ILE A 37 6.05 -18.66 -8.05
N GLY A 38 6.27 -17.35 -7.90
CA GLY A 38 6.94 -16.80 -6.73
C GLY A 38 6.34 -15.47 -6.29
N ARG A 39 6.57 -15.12 -5.04
CA ARG A 39 6.13 -13.85 -4.45
C ARG A 39 7.29 -12.92 -4.21
N VAL A 40 7.18 -11.67 -4.63
CA VAL A 40 8.21 -10.64 -4.37
C VAL A 40 8.22 -10.31 -2.89
N VAL A 41 9.29 -10.67 -2.20
CA VAL A 41 9.48 -10.42 -0.77
C VAL A 41 10.34 -9.19 -0.50
N GLU A 42 11.28 -8.86 -1.40
CA GLU A 42 12.10 -7.64 -1.32
C GLU A 42 12.27 -7.00 -2.70
N GLN A 43 12.38 -5.68 -2.71
CA GLN A 43 12.69 -4.88 -3.89
C GLN A 43 13.96 -4.08 -3.66
N HIS A 44 14.97 -4.29 -4.50
CA HIS A 44 16.23 -3.57 -4.50
C HIS A 44 16.38 -2.71 -5.76
N ARG A 45 17.41 -1.85 -5.81
CA ARG A 45 17.69 -1.05 -7.00
C ARG A 45 18.10 -1.91 -8.21
N SER A 46 18.75 -3.05 -7.95
CA SER A 46 19.34 -3.93 -8.96
C SER A 46 18.53 -5.20 -9.25
N GLY A 47 17.38 -5.41 -8.60
CA GLY A 47 16.59 -6.63 -8.78
C GLY A 47 15.63 -6.88 -7.64
N TYR A 48 15.17 -8.11 -7.54
CA TYR A 48 14.18 -8.55 -6.58
C TYR A 48 14.65 -9.77 -5.81
N VAL A 49 14.14 -9.95 -4.59
CA VAL A 49 14.15 -11.24 -3.91
C VAL A 49 12.74 -11.80 -3.99
N VAL A 50 12.63 -13.03 -4.48
CA VAL A 50 11.37 -13.73 -4.68
C VAL A 50 11.38 -15.01 -3.86
N ALA A 51 10.29 -15.28 -3.16
CA ALA A 51 10.06 -16.54 -2.46
C ALA A 51 9.18 -17.45 -3.30
N THR A 52 9.57 -18.71 -3.42
CA THR A 52 8.82 -19.81 -4.04
C THR A 52 8.18 -20.73 -3.02
N GLY A 53 8.53 -20.57 -1.75
CA GLY A 53 8.02 -21.24 -0.57
C GLY A 53 8.43 -20.49 0.70
N PRO A 54 8.00 -20.94 1.88
CA PRO A 54 8.20 -20.22 3.15
C PRO A 54 9.68 -20.04 3.51
N ASP A 55 10.54 -20.98 3.13
CA ASP A 55 11.97 -20.98 3.44
C ASP A 55 12.85 -20.92 2.18
N GLU A 56 12.24 -20.75 1.01
CA GLU A 56 12.92 -20.70 -0.28
C GLU A 56 12.86 -19.32 -0.88
N THR A 57 13.95 -18.59 -0.81
CA THR A 57 14.09 -17.27 -1.43
C THR A 57 15.27 -17.22 -2.39
N ALA A 58 15.11 -16.55 -3.50
CA ALA A 58 16.15 -16.36 -4.50
C ALA A 58 16.23 -14.91 -4.97
N ALA A 59 17.45 -14.42 -5.19
CA ALA A 59 17.65 -13.19 -5.94
C ALA A 59 17.35 -13.47 -7.42
N VAL A 60 16.50 -12.66 -8.02
CA VAL A 60 16.04 -12.84 -9.40
C VAL A 60 16.27 -11.58 -10.22
N ASP A 61 16.46 -11.78 -11.52
CA ASP A 61 16.59 -10.68 -12.46
C ASP A 61 15.21 -10.17 -12.89
N SER A 62 15.12 -8.86 -13.08
CA SER A 62 13.88 -8.22 -13.53
C SER A 62 13.62 -8.46 -15.02
N LEU A 63 12.38 -8.27 -15.46
CA LEU A 63 12.07 -8.15 -16.88
C LEU A 63 12.93 -7.06 -17.52
N PRO A 64 13.51 -7.30 -18.72
CA PRO A 64 14.33 -6.30 -19.42
C PRO A 64 13.60 -4.97 -19.65
N ASP A 65 12.28 -5.05 -19.87
CA ASP A 65 11.45 -3.85 -20.07
C ASP A 65 11.33 -2.98 -18.81
N TRP A 66 11.42 -3.56 -17.63
CA TRP A 66 11.36 -2.81 -16.37
C TRP A 66 12.65 -2.02 -16.11
N GLN A 67 13.76 -2.40 -16.70
CA GLN A 67 15.03 -1.67 -16.59
C GLN A 67 15.08 -0.43 -17.49
N LYS A 68 14.16 -0.31 -18.44
CA LYS A 68 14.10 0.86 -19.32
C LYS A 68 13.78 2.12 -18.50
N PRO A 69 14.49 3.24 -18.70
CA PRO A 69 14.27 4.49 -17.93
C PRO A 69 12.84 5.02 -18.00
N ARG A 70 12.10 4.66 -19.06
CA ARG A 70 10.73 5.12 -19.31
C ARG A 70 9.65 4.14 -18.83
N CYS A 71 10.01 2.99 -18.24
CA CYS A 71 9.05 2.06 -17.70
C CYS A 71 8.36 2.71 -16.47
N PRO A 72 7.04 2.86 -16.48
CA PRO A 72 6.31 3.44 -15.34
C PRO A 72 6.48 2.54 -14.10
N PRO A 73 6.51 3.13 -12.89
CA PRO A 73 6.61 2.36 -11.65
C PRO A 73 5.50 1.31 -11.50
N GLU A 74 4.29 1.62 -12.00
CA GLU A 74 3.11 0.76 -11.93
C GLU A 74 3.27 -0.56 -12.70
N GLN A 75 4.13 -0.56 -13.72
CA GLN A 75 4.43 -1.75 -14.52
C GLN A 75 5.53 -2.61 -13.93
N ARG A 76 6.24 -2.12 -12.91
CA ARG A 76 7.31 -2.88 -12.23
C ARG A 76 6.75 -3.61 -11.05
N ALA A 77 7.34 -4.76 -10.72
CA ALA A 77 6.96 -5.46 -9.51
C ALA A 77 7.32 -4.65 -8.25
N CYS A 78 6.53 -4.83 -7.21
CA CYS A 78 6.80 -4.34 -5.87
C CYS A 78 6.58 -5.47 -4.86
N VAL A 79 6.89 -5.23 -3.59
CA VAL A 79 6.69 -6.22 -2.54
C VAL A 79 5.22 -6.63 -2.45
N GLY A 80 4.98 -7.95 -2.42
CA GLY A 80 3.65 -8.55 -2.42
C GLY A 80 3.15 -8.99 -3.80
N ASP A 81 3.80 -8.59 -4.90
CA ASP A 81 3.43 -9.06 -6.24
C ASP A 81 3.73 -10.54 -6.44
N TRP A 82 2.89 -11.19 -7.24
CA TRP A 82 3.09 -12.52 -7.74
C TRP A 82 3.72 -12.49 -9.11
N VAL A 83 4.80 -13.23 -9.30
CA VAL A 83 5.60 -13.25 -10.52
C VAL A 83 5.83 -14.67 -10.98
N LEU A 84 6.04 -14.82 -12.29
CA LEU A 84 6.43 -16.09 -12.91
C LEU A 84 7.92 -16.07 -13.20
N LEU A 85 8.59 -17.11 -12.75
CA LEU A 85 10.04 -17.27 -12.83
C LEU A 85 10.41 -18.35 -13.83
N LYS A 86 11.43 -18.09 -14.63
CA LYS A 86 12.07 -19.08 -15.49
C LYS A 86 13.56 -19.17 -15.14
N VAL A 87 14.03 -20.38 -14.93
CA VAL A 87 15.47 -20.65 -14.79
C VAL A 87 16.03 -20.86 -16.18
N LEU A 88 16.92 -19.96 -16.60
CA LEU A 88 17.63 -20.04 -17.89
C LEU A 88 19.03 -20.54 -17.58
N ASP A 89 19.32 -21.81 -17.84
CA ASP A 89 20.62 -22.50 -17.65
C ASP A 89 21.55 -21.78 -16.65
N LEU A 90 22.42 -22.22 -15.97
CA LEU A 90 23.44 -21.64 -15.09
C LEU A 90 23.30 -20.15 -14.62
N HIS A 91 22.22 -19.46 -14.98
CA HIS A 91 21.91 -18.06 -14.64
C HIS A 91 20.95 -17.97 -13.46
N ARG A 92 20.86 -16.76 -12.88
CA ARG A 92 19.82 -16.45 -11.87
C ARG A 92 18.45 -16.62 -12.51
N PRO A 93 17.44 -17.07 -11.74
CA PRO A 93 16.05 -17.05 -12.21
C PRO A 93 15.67 -15.66 -12.68
N GLN A 94 14.93 -15.59 -13.76
CA GLN A 94 14.43 -14.33 -14.32
C GLN A 94 12.92 -14.26 -14.20
N ILE A 95 12.40 -13.09 -13.84
CA ILE A 95 10.97 -12.80 -13.95
C ILE A 95 10.60 -12.74 -15.43
N VAL A 96 9.63 -13.53 -15.87
CA VAL A 96 9.13 -13.55 -17.25
C VAL A 96 7.74 -12.95 -17.38
N ALA A 97 6.93 -12.98 -16.29
CA ALA A 97 5.62 -12.35 -16.25
C ALA A 97 5.28 -11.93 -14.82
N MET A 98 4.29 -11.08 -14.66
CA MET A 98 3.69 -10.68 -13.39
C MET A 98 2.19 -10.93 -13.46
N LEU A 99 1.63 -11.55 -12.42
CA LEU A 99 0.18 -11.74 -12.32
C LEU A 99 -0.51 -10.38 -12.06
N PRO A 100 -1.73 -10.19 -12.56
CA PRO A 100 -2.52 -9.00 -12.28
C PRO A 100 -2.67 -8.76 -10.78
N ARG A 101 -2.54 -7.49 -10.37
CA ARG A 101 -2.69 -7.10 -8.97
C ARG A 101 -4.18 -7.02 -8.61
N ARG A 102 -4.54 -7.51 -7.43
CA ARG A 102 -5.87 -7.27 -6.86
C ARG A 102 -6.02 -5.82 -6.40
N ASN A 103 -5.01 -5.34 -5.68
CA ASN A 103 -4.91 -3.97 -5.18
C ASN A 103 -3.46 -3.57 -4.97
N VAL A 104 -3.22 -2.27 -4.74
CA VAL A 104 -1.89 -1.73 -4.47
C VAL A 104 -1.99 -0.45 -3.64
N ILE A 105 -1.14 -0.32 -2.64
CA ILE A 105 -0.95 0.94 -1.93
C ILE A 105 0.16 1.73 -2.63
N LYS A 106 -0.14 2.98 -2.94
CA LYS A 106 0.76 3.91 -3.63
C LYS A 106 1.03 5.13 -2.75
N ARG A 107 2.07 5.87 -3.07
CA ARG A 107 2.30 7.22 -2.55
C ARG A 107 3.00 8.08 -3.59
N ALA A 108 2.84 9.39 -3.51
CA ALA A 108 3.73 10.29 -4.23
C ALA A 108 5.14 10.25 -3.61
N ALA A 109 6.16 10.14 -4.45
CA ALA A 109 7.55 10.19 -4.01
C ALA A 109 7.90 11.62 -3.57
N ALA A 110 8.80 11.75 -2.59
CA ALA A 110 9.35 13.05 -2.20
C ALA A 110 10.25 13.61 -3.32
N GLY A 111 10.16 14.91 -3.60
CA GLY A 111 11.00 15.64 -4.57
C GLY A 111 10.20 16.53 -5.51
N GLU A 112 10.93 17.29 -6.36
CA GLU A 112 10.37 18.26 -7.29
C GLU A 112 9.59 17.65 -8.47
N HIS A 113 9.81 16.37 -8.74
CA HIS A 113 9.14 15.66 -9.84
C HIS A 113 8.14 14.65 -9.29
N PHE A 114 6.88 14.81 -9.70
CA PHE A 114 5.84 13.85 -9.40
C PHE A 114 6.22 12.44 -9.90
N LYS A 115 6.43 11.53 -8.97
CA LYS A 115 6.64 10.11 -9.25
C LYS A 115 5.80 9.30 -8.28
N GLN A 116 4.98 8.41 -8.81
CA GLN A 116 4.29 7.43 -7.98
C GLN A 116 5.30 6.36 -7.51
N GLN A 117 5.18 5.97 -6.27
CA GLN A 117 5.93 4.87 -5.70
C GLN A 117 4.97 3.83 -5.16
N LEU A 118 5.06 2.61 -5.67
CA LEU A 118 4.30 1.50 -5.14
C LEU A 118 4.87 1.10 -3.78
N ILE A 119 4.00 0.88 -2.82
CA ILE A 119 4.36 0.51 -1.45
C ILE A 119 4.28 -0.98 -1.27
N ALA A 120 3.10 -1.55 -1.51
CA ALA A 120 2.81 -2.97 -1.35
C ALA A 120 1.63 -3.34 -2.26
N ALA A 121 1.59 -4.58 -2.72
CA ALA A 121 0.54 -5.11 -3.59
C ALA A 121 -0.10 -6.37 -3.00
N ASN A 122 -1.31 -6.68 -3.48
CA ASN A 122 -2.07 -7.87 -3.10
C ASN A 122 -2.30 -7.97 -1.59
N ILE A 123 -2.87 -6.91 -1.01
CA ILE A 123 -3.07 -6.71 0.41
C ILE A 123 -4.52 -7.05 0.75
N ASP A 124 -4.73 -7.90 1.73
CA ASP A 124 -6.06 -8.26 2.23
C ASP A 124 -6.47 -7.36 3.40
N VAL A 125 -5.53 -7.02 4.30
CA VAL A 125 -5.81 -6.24 5.50
C VAL A 125 -4.81 -5.09 5.66
N VAL A 126 -5.32 -3.89 5.89
CA VAL A 126 -4.49 -2.74 6.28
C VAL A 126 -4.78 -2.39 7.74
N PHE A 127 -3.75 -2.48 8.58
CA PHE A 127 -3.80 -1.95 9.93
C PHE A 127 -3.33 -0.50 9.93
N VAL A 128 -4.27 0.43 10.15
CA VAL A 128 -3.96 1.85 10.35
C VAL A 128 -3.66 2.09 11.82
N VAL A 129 -2.39 2.33 12.14
CA VAL A 129 -1.91 2.44 13.52
C VAL A 129 -1.80 3.91 13.94
N VAL A 130 -2.50 4.27 15.02
CA VAL A 130 -2.59 5.63 15.56
C VAL A 130 -2.33 5.60 17.07
N GLY A 131 -1.46 6.47 17.58
CA GLY A 131 -1.22 6.58 19.02
C GLY A 131 -2.28 7.44 19.72
N LEU A 132 -2.76 7.03 20.90
CA LEU A 132 -3.64 7.82 21.78
C LEU A 132 -2.85 8.74 22.72
N ASP A 133 -1.73 9.27 22.24
CA ASP A 133 -0.88 10.21 22.94
C ASP A 133 -1.04 11.64 22.37
N LEU A 134 -0.18 12.57 22.80
CA LEU A 134 -0.17 13.97 22.34
C LEU A 134 -0.03 14.15 20.83
N ASP A 135 0.44 13.12 20.12
CA ASP A 135 0.57 13.11 18.66
C ASP A 135 -0.72 12.69 17.92
N PHE A 136 -1.78 12.39 18.66
CA PHE A 136 -3.08 12.03 18.08
C PHE A 136 -3.58 13.13 17.16
N ASN A 137 -4.03 12.74 15.97
CA ASN A 137 -4.58 13.68 15.00
C ASN A 137 -5.62 12.97 14.10
N ALA A 138 -6.91 13.29 14.33
CA ALA A 138 -8.02 12.71 13.57
C ALA A 138 -7.91 13.00 12.06
N ARG A 139 -7.40 14.18 11.67
CA ARG A 139 -7.23 14.55 10.25
C ARG A 139 -6.14 13.75 9.56
N ARG A 140 -5.14 13.31 10.33
CA ARG A 140 -4.11 12.39 9.84
C ARG A 140 -4.67 10.97 9.67
N LEU A 141 -5.56 10.53 10.57
CA LEU A 141 -6.27 9.27 10.42
C LEU A 141 -7.12 9.27 9.16
N GLU A 142 -7.96 10.30 8.94
CA GLU A 142 -8.77 10.44 7.71
C GLU A 142 -7.91 10.37 6.45
N ARG A 143 -6.73 11.00 6.44
CA ARG A 143 -5.77 10.91 5.34
C ARG A 143 -5.29 9.47 5.11
N TYR A 144 -4.95 8.73 6.17
CA TYR A 144 -4.54 7.33 6.02
C TYR A 144 -5.68 6.48 5.46
N LEU A 145 -6.91 6.64 5.98
CA LEU A 145 -8.07 5.90 5.49
C LEU A 145 -8.30 6.12 4.00
N MET A 146 -8.26 7.36 3.52
CA MET A 146 -8.36 7.69 2.10
C MET A 146 -7.26 7.00 1.27
N LEU A 147 -6.01 7.05 1.72
CA LEU A 147 -4.87 6.54 0.96
C LEU A 147 -4.80 5.00 0.91
N VAL A 148 -5.49 4.32 1.82
CA VAL A 148 -5.57 2.85 1.85
C VAL A 148 -6.95 2.32 1.43
N GLY A 149 -7.84 3.20 0.95
CA GLY A 149 -9.23 2.86 0.61
C GLY A 149 -9.39 1.76 -0.45
N ALA A 150 -8.34 1.48 -1.24
CA ALA A 150 -8.33 0.37 -2.18
C ALA A 150 -8.08 -1.02 -1.54
N ALA A 151 -7.83 -1.10 -0.23
CA ALA A 151 -7.64 -2.36 0.48
C ALA A 151 -8.97 -3.09 0.71
N ASP A 152 -8.93 -4.42 0.71
CA ASP A 152 -10.13 -5.24 0.91
C ASP A 152 -10.71 -5.05 2.32
N ARG A 153 -9.85 -4.86 3.33
CA ARG A 153 -10.25 -4.58 4.71
C ARG A 153 -9.33 -3.58 5.38
N ILE A 154 -9.91 -2.62 6.08
CA ILE A 154 -9.20 -1.64 6.91
C ILE A 154 -9.55 -1.88 8.36
N VAL A 155 -8.53 -1.88 9.24
CA VAL A 155 -8.69 -1.99 10.70
C VAL A 155 -7.85 -0.90 11.35
N VAL A 156 -8.46 -0.09 12.22
CA VAL A 156 -7.74 0.95 12.95
C VAL A 156 -7.29 0.41 14.31
N LEU A 157 -5.99 0.52 14.58
CA LEU A 157 -5.40 0.13 15.85
C LEU A 157 -4.97 1.39 16.62
N PHE A 158 -5.72 1.74 17.65
CA PHE A 158 -5.36 2.81 18.59
C PHE A 158 -4.39 2.26 19.62
N THR A 159 -3.13 2.58 19.47
CA THR A 159 -2.06 2.14 20.40
C THR A 159 -1.87 3.12 21.55
N LYS A 160 -1.06 2.75 22.54
CA LYS A 160 -0.79 3.55 23.75
C LYS A 160 -2.07 3.84 24.56
N ALA A 161 -3.02 2.93 24.54
CA ALA A 161 -4.27 3.05 25.29
C ALA A 161 -4.04 3.17 26.82
N ASP A 162 -2.91 2.63 27.31
CA ASP A 162 -2.43 2.79 28.68
C ASP A 162 -2.06 4.24 29.06
N LYS A 163 -1.83 5.08 28.05
CA LYS A 163 -1.42 6.49 28.21
C LYS A 163 -2.40 7.47 27.57
N GLN A 164 -3.65 7.06 27.41
CA GLN A 164 -4.63 7.84 26.68
C GLN A 164 -4.64 9.32 27.15
N GLN A 165 -4.24 10.21 26.25
CA GLN A 165 -4.17 11.65 26.45
C GLN A 165 -5.13 12.42 25.53
N VAL A 166 -5.93 11.68 24.75
CA VAL A 166 -6.97 12.23 23.87
C VAL A 166 -8.23 12.49 24.70
N ALA A 167 -8.84 13.65 24.54
CA ALA A 167 -10.10 13.99 25.19
C ALA A 167 -11.18 12.97 24.80
N ALA A 168 -12.01 12.59 25.77
CA ALA A 168 -12.98 11.49 25.61
C ALA A 168 -14.01 11.77 24.51
N ASP A 169 -14.46 13.02 24.38
CA ASP A 169 -15.41 13.49 23.37
C ASP A 169 -14.81 13.42 21.95
N VAL A 170 -13.54 13.83 21.79
CA VAL A 170 -12.81 13.72 20.51
C VAL A 170 -12.64 12.27 20.12
N PHE A 171 -12.26 11.39 21.06
CA PHE A 171 -12.10 9.97 20.78
C PHE A 171 -13.44 9.32 20.42
N ALA A 172 -14.53 9.61 21.16
CA ALA A 172 -15.87 9.11 20.87
C ALA A 172 -16.37 9.53 19.48
N THR A 173 -16.10 10.78 19.06
CA THR A 173 -16.43 11.26 17.72
C THR A 173 -15.72 10.44 16.65
N VAL A 174 -14.42 10.17 16.83
CA VAL A 174 -13.64 9.36 15.86
C VAL A 174 -14.15 7.91 15.82
N GLN A 175 -14.49 7.30 16.96
CA GLN A 175 -15.07 5.97 17.01
C GLN A 175 -16.39 5.90 16.24
N GLN A 176 -17.30 6.84 16.47
CA GLN A 176 -18.57 6.93 15.76
C GLN A 176 -18.38 7.09 14.24
N GLN A 177 -17.40 7.87 13.81
CA GLN A 177 -17.06 8.03 12.39
C GLN A 177 -16.57 6.72 11.77
N LEU A 178 -15.71 5.96 12.46
CA LEU A 178 -15.22 4.67 11.97
C LEU A 178 -16.37 3.64 11.87
N GLU A 179 -17.23 3.60 12.89
CA GLU A 179 -18.39 2.71 12.94
C GLU A 179 -19.39 3.01 11.81
N SER A 180 -19.66 4.29 11.53
CA SER A 180 -20.53 4.70 10.43
C SER A 180 -20.00 4.31 9.05
N GLN A 181 -18.67 4.18 8.92
CA GLN A 181 -17.98 3.72 7.71
C GLN A 181 -17.79 2.19 7.67
N GLY A 182 -18.27 1.45 8.68
CA GLY A 182 -18.06 0.01 8.79
C GLY A 182 -16.60 -0.39 9.03
N ILE A 183 -15.76 0.54 9.51
CA ILE A 183 -14.34 0.29 9.77
C ILE A 183 -14.19 -0.25 11.20
N SER A 184 -13.61 -1.44 11.32
CA SER A 184 -13.29 -2.03 12.62
C SER A 184 -12.16 -1.26 13.30
N TRP A 185 -12.27 -1.08 14.62
CA TRP A 185 -11.22 -0.44 15.41
C TRP A 185 -10.99 -1.14 16.75
N HIS A 186 -9.77 -1.05 17.28
CA HIS A 186 -9.39 -1.58 18.59
C HIS A 186 -8.45 -0.63 19.30
N ALA A 187 -8.68 -0.42 20.60
CA ALA A 187 -7.76 0.31 21.49
C ALA A 187 -6.92 -0.74 22.26
N LEU A 188 -5.59 -0.60 22.21
CA LEU A 188 -4.69 -1.58 22.76
C LEU A 188 -3.35 -0.95 23.21
N ASN A 189 -2.63 -1.65 24.07
CA ASN A 189 -1.22 -1.38 24.31
C ASN A 189 -0.38 -2.32 23.43
N ALA A 190 0.42 -1.75 22.52
CA ALA A 190 1.25 -2.53 21.60
C ALA A 190 2.30 -3.45 22.29
N LYS A 191 2.54 -3.25 23.59
CA LYS A 191 3.45 -4.07 24.39
C LYS A 191 2.79 -5.27 25.05
N ASP A 192 1.47 -5.31 25.08
CA ASP A 192 0.72 -6.39 25.72
C ASP A 192 0.49 -7.55 24.75
N SER A 193 0.46 -8.76 25.25
CA SER A 193 0.14 -9.95 24.47
C SER A 193 -1.26 -9.92 23.85
N THR A 194 -2.18 -9.15 24.44
CA THR A 194 -3.53 -8.91 23.89
C THR A 194 -3.50 -8.25 22.51
N ALA A 195 -2.48 -7.44 22.22
CA ALA A 195 -2.33 -6.82 20.91
C ALA A 195 -2.18 -7.86 19.79
N VAL A 196 -1.40 -8.91 20.03
CA VAL A 196 -1.23 -10.03 19.09
C VAL A 196 -2.55 -10.77 18.91
N SER A 197 -3.28 -11.05 19.98
CA SER A 197 -4.58 -11.74 19.93
C SER A 197 -5.61 -10.95 19.11
N VAL A 198 -5.66 -9.62 19.26
CA VAL A 198 -6.54 -8.74 18.46
C VAL A 198 -6.18 -8.81 16.99
N MET A 199 -4.89 -8.68 16.65
CA MET A 199 -4.46 -8.71 15.26
C MET A 199 -4.64 -10.09 14.62
N SER A 200 -4.44 -11.17 15.37
CA SER A 200 -4.57 -12.57 14.91
C SER A 200 -5.99 -12.91 14.43
N GLN A 201 -7.01 -12.20 14.88
CA GLN A 201 -8.38 -12.36 14.39
C GLN A 201 -8.51 -12.03 12.89
N TYR A 202 -7.61 -11.21 12.37
CA TYR A 202 -7.56 -10.78 10.97
C TYR A 202 -6.47 -11.48 10.16
N LEU A 203 -5.57 -12.21 10.84
CA LEU A 203 -4.38 -12.83 10.27
C LEU A 203 -4.51 -14.35 10.31
N HIS A 204 -4.89 -14.94 9.20
CA HIS A 204 -4.95 -16.39 9.01
C HIS A 204 -4.27 -16.77 7.70
N GLU A 205 -4.12 -18.06 7.45
CA GLU A 205 -3.46 -18.59 6.27
C GLU A 205 -3.98 -17.96 4.97
N GLY A 206 -3.08 -17.54 4.11
CA GLY A 206 -3.38 -16.90 2.85
C GLY A 206 -3.60 -15.37 2.93
N ILE A 207 -3.68 -14.78 4.12
CA ILE A 207 -3.88 -13.34 4.30
C ILE A 207 -2.56 -12.59 4.27
N THR A 208 -2.56 -11.47 3.57
CA THR A 208 -1.46 -10.49 3.57
C THR A 208 -1.90 -9.20 4.23
N ALA A 209 -1.17 -8.79 5.26
CA ALA A 209 -1.42 -7.54 5.96
C ALA A 209 -0.28 -6.53 5.79
N VAL A 210 -0.60 -5.25 5.98
CA VAL A 210 0.38 -4.17 6.06
C VAL A 210 0.05 -3.24 7.22
N LEU A 211 1.07 -2.71 7.90
CA LEU A 211 0.90 -1.66 8.92
C LEU A 211 1.23 -0.29 8.32
N VAL A 212 0.29 0.64 8.45
CA VAL A 212 0.46 2.04 8.06
C VAL A 212 0.27 2.96 9.26
N GLY A 213 0.92 4.12 9.28
CA GLY A 213 0.79 5.08 10.39
C GLY A 213 2.06 5.89 10.60
N SER A 214 2.00 6.91 11.46
CA SER A 214 3.10 7.83 11.76
C SER A 214 4.30 7.13 12.43
N SER A 215 5.43 7.83 12.49
CA SER A 215 6.58 7.33 13.25
C SER A 215 6.27 7.34 14.75
N GLY A 216 6.76 6.33 15.49
CA GLY A 216 6.60 6.29 16.94
C GLY A 216 5.21 5.85 17.46
N VAL A 217 4.25 5.50 16.58
CA VAL A 217 2.92 5.01 16.99
C VAL A 217 2.89 3.55 17.42
N GLY A 218 4.01 2.82 17.36
CA GLY A 218 4.08 1.43 17.83
C GLY A 218 4.05 0.36 16.74
N LYS A 219 4.15 0.71 15.43
CA LYS A 219 4.16 -0.28 14.33
C LYS A 219 5.24 -1.35 14.51
N SER A 220 6.49 -0.94 14.72
CA SER A 220 7.59 -1.90 14.93
C SER A 220 7.38 -2.76 16.17
N THR A 221 6.77 -2.23 17.23
CA THR A 221 6.42 -3.02 18.42
C THR A 221 5.38 -4.08 18.07
N LEU A 222 4.34 -3.74 17.32
CA LEU A 222 3.32 -4.69 16.85
C LEU A 222 3.91 -5.73 15.88
N THR A 223 4.74 -5.28 14.93
CA THR A 223 5.46 -6.19 14.02
C THR A 223 6.31 -7.20 14.80
N ASN A 224 7.08 -6.73 15.79
CA ASN A 224 7.92 -7.59 16.62
C ASN A 224 7.09 -8.56 17.45
N ALA A 225 5.98 -8.12 18.01
CA ALA A 225 5.08 -8.98 18.77
C ALA A 225 4.49 -10.10 17.90
N LEU A 226 4.12 -9.80 16.65
CA LEU A 226 3.60 -10.80 15.70
C LEU A 226 4.67 -11.79 15.23
N ILE A 227 5.90 -11.33 15.03
CA ILE A 227 7.00 -12.19 14.55
C ILE A 227 7.55 -13.08 15.69
N GLY A 228 7.35 -12.65 16.94
CA GLY A 228 7.93 -13.26 18.14
C GLY A 228 9.40 -12.89 18.38
N GLU A 229 9.83 -12.93 19.64
CA GLU A 229 11.15 -12.47 20.07
C GLU A 229 12.34 -13.18 19.39
N GLN A 230 12.16 -14.40 18.90
CA GLN A 230 13.27 -15.21 18.38
C GLN A 230 13.88 -14.66 17.07
N ARG A 231 13.10 -13.98 16.23
CA ARG A 231 13.61 -13.42 14.96
C ARG A 231 14.41 -12.13 15.16
N MET A 232 14.15 -11.37 16.20
CA MET A 232 14.92 -10.17 16.53
C MET A 232 16.35 -10.51 16.94
N ARG A 233 16.56 -11.57 17.72
CA ARG A 233 17.90 -12.04 18.11
C ARG A 233 18.74 -12.52 16.92
N THR A 234 18.13 -13.11 15.91
CA THR A 234 18.85 -13.54 14.70
C THR A 234 19.24 -12.35 13.80
N ASN A 235 18.50 -11.25 13.81
CA ASN A 235 18.89 -10.02 13.10
C ASN A 235 19.97 -9.21 13.85
N GLU A 236 19.96 -9.22 15.18
CA GLU A 236 21.04 -8.62 15.97
C GLU A 236 22.39 -9.37 15.77
N VAL A 237 22.36 -10.69 15.60
CA VAL A 237 23.58 -11.49 15.33
C VAL A 237 24.10 -11.29 13.89
N ARG A 238 23.25 -10.94 12.93
CA ARG A 238 23.69 -10.59 11.56
C ARG A 238 24.14 -9.14 11.40
N SER A 239 23.91 -8.27 12.37
CA SER A 239 24.36 -6.87 12.38
C SER A 239 25.77 -6.67 12.92
N HIS A 240 26.60 -7.72 12.99
CA HIS A 240 28.03 -7.58 13.29
C HIS A 240 28.86 -7.00 12.15
N ASP A 241 28.20 -6.39 11.16
CA ASP A 241 28.88 -5.47 10.27
C ASP A 241 28.67 -4.04 10.81
N SER A 242 29.72 -3.56 11.44
CA SER A 242 29.84 -2.34 12.21
C SER A 242 29.61 -1.08 11.36
N ARG A 243 28.36 -0.70 11.09
CA ARG A 243 27.98 0.66 10.69
C ARG A 243 26.64 1.02 11.31
N GLY A 244 26.68 1.98 12.19
CA GLY A 244 25.67 2.39 13.13
C GLY A 244 24.25 2.62 12.59
N LYS A 245 23.28 2.44 13.49
CA LYS A 245 21.89 2.94 13.45
C LYS A 245 21.27 3.04 12.05
N HIS A 246 20.94 1.92 11.43
CA HIS A 246 20.12 1.93 10.23
C HIS A 246 18.72 1.48 10.55
N THR A 247 17.81 2.45 10.59
CA THR A 247 16.39 2.26 10.30
C THR A 247 16.30 1.40 9.04
N THR A 248 15.68 0.24 9.11
CA THR A 248 15.44 -0.67 7.98
C THR A 248 14.88 0.13 6.82
N THR A 249 15.64 0.26 5.74
CA THR A 249 15.31 1.15 4.60
C THR A 249 14.54 0.39 3.51
N TYR A 250 14.41 -0.94 3.65
CA TYR A 250 13.82 -1.82 2.65
C TYR A 250 12.49 -2.36 3.12
N ARG A 251 11.55 -2.45 2.19
CA ARG A 251 10.27 -3.13 2.41
C ARG A 251 10.48 -4.61 2.34
N HIS A 252 9.90 -5.32 3.26
CA HIS A 252 10.06 -6.77 3.32
C HIS A 252 8.71 -7.45 3.63
N LEU A 253 8.40 -8.51 2.89
CA LEU A 253 7.27 -9.38 3.19
C LEU A 253 7.76 -10.49 4.10
N ILE A 254 7.12 -10.62 5.27
CA ILE A 254 7.50 -11.53 6.34
C ILE A 254 6.40 -12.58 6.49
N PRO A 255 6.65 -13.86 6.22
CA PRO A 255 5.73 -14.93 6.58
C PRO A 255 5.59 -15.02 8.09
N LEU A 256 4.35 -15.18 8.55
CA LEU A 256 4.03 -15.42 9.96
C LEU A 256 3.82 -16.92 10.20
N GLY A 257 4.05 -17.38 11.43
CA GLY A 257 3.95 -18.80 11.79
C GLY A 257 2.56 -19.43 11.63
N ASN A 258 1.52 -18.60 11.44
CA ASN A 258 0.14 -19.02 11.20
C ASN A 258 -0.25 -19.03 9.70
N GLY A 259 0.71 -18.88 8.79
CA GLY A 259 0.47 -18.87 7.33
C GLY A 259 -0.03 -17.54 6.77
N ALA A 260 -0.15 -16.49 7.58
CA ALA A 260 -0.35 -15.12 7.10
C ALA A 260 0.99 -14.48 6.72
N CYS A 261 0.93 -13.36 6.01
CA CYS A 261 2.08 -12.54 5.65
C CYS A 261 1.93 -11.12 6.17
N LEU A 262 3.03 -10.53 6.62
CA LEU A 262 3.10 -9.13 7.00
C LEU A 262 4.07 -8.39 6.09
N ILE A 263 3.63 -7.28 5.49
CA ILE A 263 4.54 -6.38 4.77
C ILE A 263 4.97 -5.28 5.72
N ASP A 264 6.26 -5.29 6.09
CA ASP A 264 6.86 -4.19 6.85
C ASP A 264 7.26 -3.07 5.90
N THR A 265 6.75 -1.89 6.19
CA THR A 265 6.97 -0.69 5.39
C THR A 265 7.68 0.38 6.20
N PRO A 266 9.01 0.29 6.39
CA PRO A 266 9.76 1.29 7.12
C PRO A 266 9.65 2.66 6.45
N GLY A 267 9.45 3.70 7.25
CA GLY A 267 9.48 5.09 6.76
C GLY A 267 8.19 5.59 6.10
N MET A 268 7.03 4.98 6.32
CA MET A 268 5.72 5.52 5.89
C MET A 268 5.28 6.72 6.74
N ARG A 269 6.17 7.71 6.89
CA ARG A 269 5.92 8.91 7.71
C ARG A 269 4.97 9.88 7.03
N GLU A 270 5.00 9.95 5.71
CA GLU A 270 4.15 10.84 4.91
C GLU A 270 3.62 10.10 3.71
N LEU A 271 2.34 9.78 3.75
CA LEU A 271 1.60 9.37 2.57
C LEU A 271 1.05 10.64 1.92
N LYS A 272 1.45 10.90 0.68
CA LYS A 272 0.90 11.97 -0.16
C LYS A 272 0.04 11.35 -1.25
N PRO A 273 -1.11 11.97 -1.56
CA PRO A 273 -1.96 11.51 -2.64
C PRO A 273 -1.22 11.42 -3.97
N THR A 274 -1.62 10.46 -4.79
CA THR A 274 -1.09 10.23 -6.14
C THR A 274 -1.99 10.82 -7.23
N GLY A 275 -3.22 11.18 -6.87
CA GLY A 275 -4.27 11.68 -7.76
C GLY A 275 -5.31 10.62 -8.14
N ASP A 276 -5.08 9.35 -7.78
CA ASP A 276 -5.99 8.24 -8.09
C ASP A 276 -6.95 7.93 -6.93
N GLU A 277 -6.80 8.61 -5.79
CA GLU A 277 -7.57 8.36 -4.57
C GLU A 277 -8.99 8.95 -4.67
N GLU A 278 -9.94 8.22 -4.10
CA GLU A 278 -11.34 8.65 -3.96
C GLU A 278 -11.62 9.14 -2.54
N LEU A 279 -12.25 10.31 -2.42
CA LEU A 279 -12.63 10.88 -1.11
C LEU A 279 -13.91 10.24 -0.57
N GLY A 280 -14.79 9.76 -1.45
CA GLY A 280 -16.15 9.30 -1.12
C GLY A 280 -16.19 8.27 0.00
N THR A 281 -15.31 7.28 0.01
CA THR A 281 -15.28 6.25 1.05
C THR A 281 -14.98 6.80 2.45
N THR A 282 -14.13 7.83 2.54
CA THR A 282 -13.72 8.43 3.82
C THR A 282 -14.62 9.59 4.23
N PHE A 283 -15.19 10.30 3.27
CA PHE A 283 -16.00 11.52 3.47
C PHE A 283 -17.41 11.38 2.88
N ASP A 284 -17.99 10.18 2.98
CA ASP A 284 -19.34 9.90 2.45
C ASP A 284 -20.40 10.85 3.04
N ASP A 285 -20.27 11.24 4.32
CA ASP A 285 -21.09 12.24 4.98
C ASP A 285 -21.03 13.61 4.26
N VAL A 286 -19.84 14.05 3.87
CA VAL A 286 -19.64 15.31 3.14
C VAL A 286 -20.15 15.21 1.72
N GLU A 287 -19.84 14.10 1.00
CA GLU A 287 -20.28 13.85 -0.38
C GLU A 287 -21.83 13.73 -0.46
N SER A 288 -22.43 13.04 0.48
CA SER A 288 -23.89 12.92 0.60
C SER A 288 -24.58 14.26 0.83
N LEU A 289 -23.99 15.15 1.63
CA LEU A 289 -24.48 16.53 1.81
C LEU A 289 -24.23 17.36 0.54
N ALA A 290 -23.09 17.22 -0.10
CA ALA A 290 -22.77 17.94 -1.34
C ALA A 290 -23.76 17.60 -2.46
N ALA A 291 -24.21 16.36 -2.56
CA ALA A 291 -25.20 15.91 -3.53
C ALA A 291 -26.59 16.58 -3.33
N GLN A 292 -26.88 17.10 -2.14
CA GLN A 292 -28.12 17.80 -1.81
C GLN A 292 -28.07 19.33 -2.08
N CYS A 293 -26.94 19.85 -2.55
CA CYS A 293 -26.82 21.27 -2.90
C CYS A 293 -27.73 21.61 -4.08
N LYS A 294 -28.29 22.83 -4.07
CA LYS A 294 -29.13 23.34 -5.16
C LYS A 294 -28.44 23.37 -6.51
N PHE A 295 -27.12 23.61 -6.54
CA PHE A 295 -26.33 23.71 -7.75
C PHE A 295 -25.33 22.55 -7.84
N ARG A 296 -25.20 21.92 -9.02
CA ARG A 296 -24.29 20.80 -9.25
C ARG A 296 -22.81 21.19 -9.16
N ASP A 297 -22.49 22.44 -9.43
CA ASP A 297 -21.14 23.03 -9.37
C ASP A 297 -20.92 23.88 -8.11
N CYS A 298 -21.67 23.60 -7.04
CA CYS A 298 -21.57 24.31 -5.78
C CYS A 298 -20.17 24.18 -5.18
N ARG A 299 -19.54 25.32 -4.91
CA ARG A 299 -18.22 25.39 -4.24
C ARG A 299 -18.29 25.43 -2.73
N HIS A 300 -19.52 25.43 -2.18
CA HIS A 300 -19.81 25.46 -0.73
C HIS A 300 -19.21 26.67 0.00
N VAL A 301 -19.11 27.82 -0.68
CA VAL A 301 -18.55 29.06 -0.12
C VAL A 301 -19.64 30.06 0.23
N ALA A 302 -20.43 30.49 -0.77
CA ALA A 302 -21.44 31.52 -0.60
C ALA A 302 -22.75 31.23 -1.36
N GLU A 303 -22.86 30.11 -2.05
CA GLU A 303 -23.99 29.78 -2.92
C GLU A 303 -25.28 29.59 -2.11
N PRO A 304 -26.38 30.18 -2.57
CA PRO A 304 -27.68 30.02 -1.91
C PRO A 304 -28.20 28.58 -2.07
N GLY A 305 -28.74 28.00 -0.99
CA GLY A 305 -29.21 26.61 -0.99
C GLY A 305 -28.08 25.58 -0.95
N CYS A 306 -26.93 25.96 -0.40
CA CYS A 306 -25.82 25.02 -0.14
C CYS A 306 -26.12 24.18 1.09
N ALA A 307 -26.26 22.85 0.92
CA ALA A 307 -26.53 21.91 2.00
C ALA A 307 -25.36 21.79 2.98
N ILE A 308 -24.12 21.83 2.51
CA ILE A 308 -22.90 21.83 3.34
C ILE A 308 -22.91 23.01 4.30
N ARG A 309 -23.18 24.25 3.82
CA ARG A 309 -23.24 25.42 4.70
C ARG A 309 -24.33 25.31 5.73
N ALA A 310 -25.52 24.86 5.32
CA ALA A 310 -26.62 24.65 6.24
C ALA A 310 -26.28 23.62 7.33
N ALA A 311 -25.57 22.53 6.97
CA ALA A 311 -25.12 21.53 7.93
C ALA A 311 -24.05 22.07 8.90
N LEU A 312 -23.11 22.91 8.42
CA LEU A 312 -22.13 23.60 9.26
C LEU A 312 -22.80 24.57 10.24
N GLU A 313 -23.80 25.33 9.77
CA GLU A 313 -24.56 26.29 10.61
C GLU A 313 -25.39 25.58 11.68
N ARG A 314 -25.91 24.36 11.39
CA ARG A 314 -26.65 23.53 12.37
C ARG A 314 -25.74 22.69 13.27
N GLY A 315 -24.43 22.70 13.05
CA GLY A 315 -23.49 21.86 13.80
C GLY A 315 -23.55 20.35 13.47
N GLU A 316 -24.19 19.97 12.36
CA GLU A 316 -24.29 18.59 11.87
C GLU A 316 -23.00 18.13 11.19
N LEU A 317 -22.23 19.08 10.64
CA LEU A 317 -20.92 18.85 10.06
C LEU A 317 -19.84 19.63 10.81
N ASP A 318 -18.77 18.96 11.23
CA ASP A 318 -17.62 19.60 11.88
C ASP A 318 -16.87 20.50 10.87
N PRO A 319 -16.69 21.80 11.15
CA PRO A 319 -15.93 22.73 10.30
C PRO A 319 -14.51 22.24 9.99
N ALA A 320 -13.82 21.66 10.96
CA ALA A 320 -12.47 21.14 10.77
C ALA A 320 -12.44 19.91 9.84
N ARG A 321 -13.52 19.10 9.84
CA ARG A 321 -13.68 17.98 8.90
C ARG A 321 -13.87 18.49 7.48
N MET A 322 -14.72 19.51 7.28
CA MET A 322 -14.91 20.13 5.97
C MET A 322 -13.64 20.80 5.45
N GLU A 323 -12.87 21.44 6.30
CA GLU A 323 -11.57 22.03 5.93
C GLU A 323 -10.58 20.95 5.48
N ASN A 324 -10.51 19.81 6.20
CA ASN A 324 -9.66 18.69 5.81
C ASN A 324 -10.09 18.07 4.47
N TYR A 325 -11.40 17.90 4.24
CA TYR A 325 -11.94 17.48 2.95
C TYR A 325 -11.45 18.37 1.80
N ARG A 326 -11.61 19.69 1.91
CA ARG A 326 -11.14 20.66 0.91
C ARG A 326 -9.63 20.59 0.69
N LYS A 327 -8.87 20.43 1.76
CA LYS A 327 -7.41 20.30 1.69
C LYS A 327 -7.01 19.05 0.91
N LEU A 328 -7.59 17.90 1.23
CA LEU A 328 -7.29 16.63 0.56
C LEU A 328 -7.74 16.65 -0.89
N GLN A 329 -8.92 17.18 -1.19
CA GLN A 329 -9.41 17.39 -2.55
C GLN A 329 -8.43 18.24 -3.38
N GLY A 330 -7.95 19.35 -2.81
CA GLY A 330 -6.95 20.20 -3.47
C GLY A 330 -5.59 19.52 -3.64
N GLU A 331 -5.20 18.60 -2.75
CA GLU A 331 -3.99 17.82 -2.91
C GLU A 331 -4.13 16.79 -4.04
N ILE A 332 -5.28 16.11 -4.13
CA ILE A 332 -5.61 15.15 -5.21
C ILE A 332 -5.63 15.86 -6.56
N CYS A 333 -6.35 16.97 -6.69
CA CYS A 333 -6.39 17.75 -7.94
C CYS A 333 -4.98 18.16 -8.40
N ARG A 334 -4.15 18.69 -7.49
CA ARG A 334 -2.77 19.04 -7.81
C ARG A 334 -1.93 17.85 -8.26
N ALA A 335 -2.13 16.69 -7.65
CA ALA A 335 -1.46 15.45 -8.04
C ALA A 335 -1.89 15.00 -9.44
N GLN A 336 -3.19 15.09 -9.78
CA GLN A 336 -3.75 14.81 -11.10
C GLN A 336 -3.16 15.74 -12.17
N ASP A 337 -3.11 17.06 -11.91
CA ASP A 337 -2.54 18.04 -12.84
C ASP A 337 -1.06 17.73 -13.11
N GLN A 338 -0.29 17.41 -12.08
CA GLN A 338 1.12 17.06 -12.22
C GLN A 338 1.30 15.76 -13.00
N GLN A 339 0.42 14.78 -12.81
CA GLN A 339 0.41 13.53 -13.56
C GLN A 339 0.10 13.77 -15.04
N ALA A 340 -0.91 14.61 -15.35
CA ALA A 340 -1.29 14.98 -16.71
C ALA A 340 -0.13 15.65 -17.46
N VAL A 341 0.50 16.66 -16.86
CA VAL A 341 1.68 17.35 -17.42
C VAL A 341 2.82 16.38 -17.72
N ARG A 342 3.08 15.43 -16.80
CA ARG A 342 4.11 14.40 -16.99
C ARG A 342 3.80 13.47 -18.17
N LEU A 343 2.54 13.05 -18.31
CA LEU A 343 2.11 12.19 -19.42
C LEU A 343 2.26 12.91 -20.77
N GLU A 344 1.92 14.18 -20.84
CA GLU A 344 2.12 15.03 -22.03
C GLU A 344 3.60 15.14 -22.40
N GLN A 345 4.47 15.45 -21.41
CA GLN A 345 5.92 15.53 -21.65
C GLN A 345 6.49 14.18 -22.15
N GLN A 346 6.01 13.05 -21.60
CA GLN A 346 6.41 11.72 -22.07
C GLN A 346 5.91 11.43 -23.48
N ALA A 347 4.69 11.87 -23.84
CA ALA A 347 4.14 11.71 -25.17
C ALA A 347 4.94 12.54 -26.18
N GLN A 348 5.24 13.81 -25.89
CA GLN A 348 6.07 14.67 -26.71
C GLN A 348 7.50 14.11 -26.91
N ALA A 349 8.12 13.61 -25.84
CA ALA A 349 9.43 12.96 -25.92
C ALA A 349 9.42 11.71 -26.79
N LYS A 350 8.33 10.92 -26.80
CA LYS A 350 8.16 9.76 -27.69
C LYS A 350 8.06 10.18 -29.15
N VAL A 351 7.39 11.31 -29.46
CA VAL A 351 7.27 11.82 -30.82
C VAL A 351 8.63 12.30 -31.34
N LEU A 352 9.40 13.02 -30.53
CA LEU A 352 10.73 13.53 -30.90
C LEU A 352 11.78 12.43 -31.11
N THR A 353 11.66 11.29 -30.41
CA THR A 353 12.64 10.19 -30.51
C THR A 353 12.33 9.19 -31.61
N LYS A 354 11.10 9.14 -32.16
CA LYS A 354 10.74 8.25 -33.27
C LYS A 354 11.59 8.46 -34.55
N PRO A 355 11.89 9.69 -35.01
CA PRO A 355 12.71 9.89 -36.21
C PRO A 355 14.18 9.52 -36.01
N VAL A 356 14.74 9.69 -34.81
CA VAL A 356 16.14 9.35 -34.50
C VAL A 356 16.36 7.84 -34.53
N ASN A 357 15.47 7.06 -33.97
CA ASN A 357 15.55 5.59 -34.00
C ASN A 357 15.36 5.01 -35.41
N LYS A 358 14.57 5.67 -36.27
CA LYS A 358 14.39 5.26 -37.67
C LYS A 358 15.67 5.50 -38.49
N ARG A 359 16.37 6.61 -38.21
CA ARG A 359 17.66 6.93 -38.84
C ARG A 359 18.82 6.01 -38.39
N GLN A 360 18.83 5.59 -37.14
CA GLN A 360 19.83 4.64 -36.65
C GLN A 360 19.62 3.24 -37.21
N LYS A 361 18.39 2.70 -37.27
CA LYS A 361 18.12 1.42 -37.91
C LYS A 361 18.55 1.38 -39.38
N SER A 362 18.30 2.44 -40.16
CA SER A 362 18.72 2.50 -41.56
C SER A 362 20.24 2.61 -41.77
N LYS A 363 21.03 2.93 -40.74
CA LYS A 363 22.50 2.96 -40.80
C LYS A 363 23.15 1.59 -40.52
N TYR A 364 22.43 0.69 -39.83
CA TYR A 364 22.95 -0.68 -39.54
C TYR A 364 22.43 -1.77 -40.49
N GLU A 365 21.55 -1.38 -41.44
CA GLU A 365 21.03 -2.26 -42.50
C GLU A 365 21.72 -2.00 -43.87
N ARG A 366 22.87 -1.29 -43.89
CA ARG A 366 23.70 -1.12 -45.09
C ARG A 366 25.06 -1.75 -44.93
#